data_194063012db2285666764e1b67869bef
#
_entry.id   194063012db2285666764e1b67869bef
#
_cell.length_a   1.000
_cell.length_b   1.000
_cell.length_c   1.000
_cell.angle_alpha   90.00
_cell.angle_beta   90.00
_cell.angle_gamma   90.00
#
_symmetry.space_group_name_H-M   'P 1'
#
loop_
_entity.id
_entity.type
_entity.pdbx_description
1 polymer ?
#
loop_
_entity_poly.entity_id
_entity_poly.type
_entity_poly.pdbx_seq_one_letter_code
_entity_poly.pdbx_strand_id
1 'polypeptide(L)'
;MQPFFTEFFFWFCTAIVFYTYLGYGLILYVLVHIKTIFYPAPVLNWEGDLPSITVLIAAYNEEKVVEAKMANCRALNYPQGKLQVVWITDGSNDHTNEKLARYPEVKVLYRPQRQGKTAALNRAVPLIDTPYIVFTDANTILNTEAILEIVQCFGSEKTGGVAGEKRISVKDKDNATAGGEGFYWKYESRLKAWDSQLYSTVGAAGELFAIRRE
;
A
#
# COMPACT_ATOMS: atom_id res chain seq x y z
N MET A 1 -7.46 33.98 38.30
CA MET A 1 -6.82 32.65 37.99
C MET A 1 -7.48 31.91 36.80
N GLN A 2 -8.81 31.99 36.62
CA GLN A 2 -9.49 31.32 35.48
C GLN A 2 -9.05 31.76 34.07
N PRO A 3 -8.85 33.06 33.76
CA PRO A 3 -8.47 33.42 32.37
C PRO A 3 -7.12 32.91 31.92
N PHE A 4 -6.13 32.82 32.81
CA PHE A 4 -4.80 32.29 32.46
C PHE A 4 -4.82 30.82 32.06
N PHE A 5 -5.60 29.98 32.74
CA PHE A 5 -5.71 28.56 32.37
C PHE A 5 -6.43 28.36 31.04
N THR A 6 -7.45 29.18 30.74
CA THR A 6 -8.15 29.10 29.45
C THR A 6 -7.28 29.56 28.28
N GLU A 7 -6.52 30.65 28.48
CA GLU A 7 -5.55 31.10 27.45
C GLU A 7 -4.44 30.09 27.23
N PHE A 8 -3.84 29.58 28.31
CA PHE A 8 -2.82 28.51 28.20
C PHE A 8 -3.35 27.30 27.47
N PHE A 9 -4.52 26.81 27.83
CA PHE A 9 -5.16 25.65 27.22
C PHE A 9 -5.48 25.88 25.74
N PHE A 10 -5.96 27.06 25.39
CA PHE A 10 -6.22 27.45 24.00
C PHE A 10 -4.92 27.40 23.16
N TRP A 11 -3.87 28.05 23.63
CA TRP A 11 -2.60 28.06 22.89
C TRP A 11 -1.95 26.70 22.85
N PHE A 12 -2.05 25.90 23.89
CA PHE A 12 -1.57 24.53 23.92
C PHE A 12 -2.29 23.65 22.90
N CYS A 13 -3.61 23.69 22.82
CA CYS A 13 -4.38 22.98 21.81
C CYS A 13 -4.04 23.48 20.39
N THR A 14 -3.90 24.79 20.21
CA THR A 14 -3.51 25.38 18.93
C THR A 14 -2.13 24.89 18.49
N ALA A 15 -1.16 24.83 19.41
CA ALA A 15 0.17 24.31 19.14
C ALA A 15 0.16 22.83 18.75
N ILE A 16 -0.67 22.00 19.44
CA ILE A 16 -0.85 20.59 19.07
C ILE A 16 -1.40 20.45 17.65
N VAL A 17 -2.45 21.20 17.33
CA VAL A 17 -3.06 21.19 16.00
C VAL A 17 -2.02 21.61 14.94
N PHE A 18 -1.33 22.72 15.17
CA PHE A 18 -0.28 23.18 14.27
C PHE A 18 0.83 22.14 14.07
N TYR A 19 1.30 21.54 15.19
CA TYR A 19 2.33 20.51 15.14
C TYR A 19 1.86 19.28 14.33
N THR A 20 0.64 18.82 14.57
CA THR A 20 0.09 17.62 13.91
C THR A 20 -0.03 17.80 12.41
N TYR A 21 -0.49 18.96 11.94
CA TYR A 21 -0.76 19.17 10.51
C TYR A 21 0.43 19.72 9.72
N LEU A 22 1.28 20.53 10.33
CA LEU A 22 2.38 21.22 9.66
C LEU A 22 3.75 20.97 10.29
N GLY A 23 3.81 21.07 11.64
CA GLY A 23 5.08 21.02 12.38
C GLY A 23 5.80 19.70 12.22
N TYR A 24 5.07 18.59 12.26
CA TYR A 24 5.66 17.26 12.05
C TYR A 24 6.34 17.15 10.68
N GLY A 25 5.64 17.53 9.62
CA GLY A 25 6.19 17.50 8.27
C GLY A 25 7.40 18.40 8.08
N LEU A 26 7.39 19.59 8.71
CA LEU A 26 8.52 20.51 8.67
C LEU A 26 9.75 19.92 9.39
N ILE A 27 9.56 19.33 10.57
CA ILE A 27 10.63 18.66 11.33
C ILE A 27 11.21 17.49 10.53
N LEU A 28 10.35 16.62 9.97
CA LEU A 28 10.80 15.53 9.12
C LEU A 28 11.61 16.02 7.92
N TYR A 29 11.13 17.05 7.24
CA TYR A 29 11.85 17.64 6.10
C TYR A 29 13.26 18.07 6.50
N VAL A 30 13.39 18.81 7.62
CA VAL A 30 14.68 19.28 8.12
C VAL A 30 15.59 18.11 8.49
N LEU A 31 15.08 17.12 9.24
CA LEU A 31 15.84 15.96 9.68
C LEU A 31 16.34 15.11 8.50
N VAL A 32 15.46 14.86 7.51
CA VAL A 32 15.83 14.13 6.29
C VAL A 32 16.88 14.90 5.51
N HIS A 33 16.72 16.22 5.37
CA HIS A 33 17.68 17.05 4.64
C HIS A 33 19.06 17.03 5.30
N ILE A 34 19.11 17.15 6.63
CA ILE A 34 20.37 17.03 7.39
C ILE A 34 20.97 15.61 7.20
N LYS A 35 20.14 14.56 7.33
CA LYS A 35 20.60 13.18 7.16
C LYS A 35 21.19 12.95 5.76
N THR A 36 20.57 13.44 4.71
CA THR A 36 21.02 13.23 3.32
C THR A 36 22.33 13.93 2.99
N ILE A 37 22.68 15.01 3.71
CA ILE A 37 23.99 15.66 3.59
C ILE A 37 25.12 14.73 4.05
N PHE A 38 24.90 14.01 5.16
CA PHE A 38 25.94 13.15 5.76
C PHE A 38 25.82 11.68 5.27
N TYR A 39 24.63 11.24 4.92
CA TYR A 39 24.32 9.86 4.53
C TYR A 39 23.41 9.87 3.30
N PRO A 40 23.97 9.88 2.07
CA PRO A 40 23.16 9.81 0.87
C PRO A 40 22.30 8.54 0.88
N ALA A 41 21.08 8.69 0.39
CA ALA A 41 20.13 7.56 0.33
C ALA A 41 20.74 6.42 -0.50
N PRO A 42 20.73 5.17 -0.02
CA PRO A 42 21.20 4.05 -0.81
C PRO A 42 20.32 3.91 -2.07
N VAL A 43 20.95 3.66 -3.20
CA VAL A 43 20.23 3.24 -4.40
C VAL A 43 19.80 1.80 -4.12
N LEU A 44 18.50 1.64 -3.84
CA LEU A 44 17.92 0.31 -3.70
C LEU A 44 17.77 -0.30 -5.09
N ASN A 45 18.46 -1.39 -5.33
CA ASN A 45 18.38 -2.11 -6.58
C ASN A 45 18.42 -3.61 -6.29
N TRP A 46 17.59 -4.37 -6.98
CA TRP A 46 17.63 -5.82 -6.90
C TRP A 46 18.76 -6.32 -7.79
N GLU A 47 19.68 -7.07 -7.22
CA GLU A 47 20.78 -7.69 -7.95
C GLU A 47 20.46 -9.16 -8.24
N GLY A 48 20.70 -9.58 -9.47
CA GLY A 48 20.53 -10.96 -9.91
C GLY A 48 19.13 -11.27 -10.44
N ASP A 49 18.77 -12.55 -10.37
CA ASP A 49 17.51 -13.06 -10.91
C ASP A 49 16.32 -12.61 -10.05
N LEU A 50 15.25 -12.11 -10.70
CA LEU A 50 14.07 -11.61 -9.99
C LEU A 50 13.40 -12.73 -9.18
N PRO A 51 12.96 -12.47 -7.94
CA PRO A 51 12.36 -13.47 -7.07
C PRO A 51 10.96 -13.86 -7.51
N SER A 52 10.48 -15.00 -7.05
CA SER A 52 9.05 -15.31 -7.13
C SER A 52 8.26 -14.45 -6.15
N ILE A 53 7.10 -13.96 -6.57
CA ILE A 53 6.25 -13.04 -5.81
C ILE A 53 4.78 -13.40 -5.97
N THR A 54 4.00 -13.24 -4.92
CA THR A 54 2.54 -13.42 -4.97
C THR A 54 1.83 -12.08 -4.81
N VAL A 55 0.95 -11.78 -5.74
CA VAL A 55 -0.05 -10.70 -5.59
C VAL A 55 -1.29 -11.30 -4.93
N LEU A 56 -1.53 -10.94 -3.68
CA LEU A 56 -2.67 -11.38 -2.89
C LEU A 56 -3.76 -10.31 -2.89
N ILE A 57 -4.92 -10.67 -3.43
CA ILE A 57 -6.07 -9.78 -3.64
C ILE A 57 -7.19 -10.21 -2.71
N ALA A 58 -7.58 -9.33 -1.78
CA ALA A 58 -8.72 -9.56 -0.91
C ALA A 58 -10.00 -9.05 -1.59
N ALA A 59 -11.06 -9.87 -1.58
CA ALA A 59 -12.34 -9.54 -2.19
C ALA A 59 -13.54 -9.95 -1.33
N TYR A 60 -14.54 -9.07 -1.30
CA TYR A 60 -15.88 -9.34 -0.78
C TYR A 60 -16.90 -8.61 -1.63
N ASN A 61 -17.71 -9.35 -2.42
CA ASN A 61 -18.71 -8.80 -3.33
C ASN A 61 -18.11 -7.80 -4.34
N GLU A 62 -17.13 -8.25 -5.09
CA GLU A 62 -16.33 -7.45 -6.03
C GLU A 62 -16.57 -7.88 -7.50
N GLU A 63 -17.74 -8.45 -7.81
CA GLU A 63 -18.07 -8.98 -9.16
C GLU A 63 -17.84 -7.97 -10.30
N LYS A 64 -18.00 -6.66 -10.01
CA LYS A 64 -17.89 -5.60 -11.02
C LYS A 64 -16.46 -5.29 -11.44
N VAL A 65 -15.48 -5.62 -10.60
CA VAL A 65 -14.08 -5.24 -10.83
C VAL A 65 -13.16 -6.44 -11.15
N VAL A 66 -13.67 -7.68 -11.06
CA VAL A 66 -12.86 -8.88 -11.31
C VAL A 66 -12.17 -8.82 -12.67
N GLU A 67 -12.92 -8.55 -13.76
CA GLU A 67 -12.35 -8.54 -15.11
C GLU A 67 -11.29 -7.44 -15.28
N ALA A 68 -11.57 -6.23 -14.76
CA ALA A 68 -10.63 -5.11 -14.82
C ALA A 68 -9.36 -5.40 -14.02
N LYS A 69 -9.50 -5.99 -12.83
CA LYS A 69 -8.37 -6.37 -11.98
C LYS A 69 -7.53 -7.48 -12.62
N MET A 70 -8.16 -8.48 -13.22
CA MET A 70 -7.44 -9.55 -13.92
C MET A 70 -6.69 -9.03 -15.14
N ALA A 71 -7.31 -8.13 -15.93
CA ALA A 71 -6.62 -7.46 -17.04
C ALA A 71 -5.41 -6.65 -16.54
N ASN A 72 -5.57 -5.95 -15.40
CA ASN A 72 -4.48 -5.21 -14.77
C ASN A 72 -3.35 -6.14 -14.30
N CYS A 73 -3.66 -7.27 -13.66
CA CYS A 73 -2.64 -8.24 -13.23
C CYS A 73 -1.86 -8.83 -14.42
N ARG A 74 -2.52 -9.11 -15.55
CA ARG A 74 -1.89 -9.60 -16.78
C ARG A 74 -1.00 -8.56 -17.47
N ALA A 75 -1.27 -7.27 -17.24
CA ALA A 75 -0.49 -6.16 -17.78
C ALA A 75 0.75 -5.81 -16.93
N LEU A 76 0.95 -6.43 -15.78
CA LEU A 76 2.11 -6.20 -14.94
C LEU A 76 3.39 -6.69 -15.62
N ASN A 77 4.40 -5.84 -15.67
CA ASN A 77 5.71 -6.14 -16.21
C ASN A 77 6.52 -6.96 -15.20
N TYR A 78 6.36 -8.28 -15.24
CA TYR A 78 7.12 -9.21 -14.39
C TYR A 78 7.33 -10.53 -15.13
N PRO A 79 8.46 -11.25 -14.93
CA PRO A 79 8.74 -12.49 -15.64
C PRO A 79 7.65 -13.54 -15.47
N GLN A 80 7.27 -14.18 -16.59
CA GLN A 80 6.30 -15.26 -16.56
C GLN A 80 6.79 -16.41 -15.67
N GLY A 81 5.87 -16.98 -14.88
CA GLY A 81 6.17 -18.04 -13.93
C GLY A 81 6.72 -17.57 -12.58
N LYS A 82 7.12 -16.28 -12.44
CA LYS A 82 7.57 -15.70 -11.17
C LYS A 82 6.52 -14.85 -10.47
N LEU A 83 5.45 -14.47 -11.16
CA LEU A 83 4.31 -13.76 -10.59
C LEU A 83 3.14 -14.71 -10.40
N GLN A 84 2.71 -14.91 -9.16
CA GLN A 84 1.51 -15.66 -8.83
C GLN A 84 0.40 -14.68 -8.42
N VAL A 85 -0.82 -14.92 -8.88
CA VAL A 85 -2.00 -14.16 -8.47
C VAL A 85 -2.89 -15.05 -7.62
N VAL A 86 -3.15 -14.61 -6.39
CA VAL A 86 -4.00 -15.31 -5.44
C VAL A 86 -5.13 -14.38 -5.03
N TRP A 87 -6.37 -14.84 -5.17
CA TRP A 87 -7.52 -14.16 -4.64
C TRP A 87 -7.99 -14.83 -3.36
N ILE A 88 -8.30 -14.03 -2.34
CA ILE A 88 -8.97 -14.51 -1.15
C ILE A 88 -10.35 -13.88 -1.05
N THR A 89 -11.39 -14.73 -1.15
CA THR A 89 -12.77 -14.29 -1.04
C THR A 89 -13.34 -14.71 0.31
N ASP A 90 -13.97 -13.75 0.99
CA ASP A 90 -14.41 -13.88 2.38
C ASP A 90 -15.92 -13.71 2.49
N GLY A 91 -16.67 -14.77 2.16
CA GLY A 91 -18.12 -14.80 2.24
C GLY A 91 -18.83 -14.02 1.12
N SER A 92 -18.21 -13.88 -0.06
CA SER A 92 -18.89 -13.27 -1.22
C SER A 92 -20.12 -14.08 -1.60
N ASN A 93 -21.25 -13.38 -1.76
CA ASN A 93 -22.55 -13.94 -2.13
C ASN A 93 -23.10 -13.40 -3.47
N ASP A 94 -22.25 -12.65 -4.20
CA ASP A 94 -22.46 -12.21 -5.58
C ASP A 94 -21.73 -13.15 -6.57
N HIS A 95 -21.61 -12.76 -7.84
CA HIS A 95 -20.93 -13.54 -8.87
C HIS A 95 -19.38 -13.44 -8.85
N THR A 96 -18.77 -12.91 -7.79
CA THR A 96 -17.30 -12.77 -7.68
C THR A 96 -16.59 -14.12 -7.91
N ASN A 97 -17.00 -15.17 -7.19
CA ASN A 97 -16.35 -16.49 -7.29
C ASN A 97 -16.59 -17.16 -8.66
N GLU A 98 -17.77 -17.00 -9.23
CA GLU A 98 -18.11 -17.53 -10.57
C GLU A 98 -17.26 -16.87 -11.66
N LYS A 99 -17.04 -15.56 -11.56
CA LYS A 99 -16.18 -14.82 -12.48
C LYS A 99 -14.72 -15.25 -12.33
N LEU A 100 -14.23 -15.39 -11.10
CA LEU A 100 -12.87 -15.86 -10.83
C LEU A 100 -12.61 -17.27 -11.36
N ALA A 101 -13.62 -18.16 -11.36
CA ALA A 101 -13.51 -19.52 -11.91
C ALA A 101 -13.20 -19.55 -13.41
N ARG A 102 -13.38 -18.44 -14.15
CA ARG A 102 -13.03 -18.30 -15.56
C ARG A 102 -11.54 -18.06 -15.81
N TYR A 103 -10.75 -17.88 -14.75
CA TYR A 103 -9.31 -17.61 -14.80
C TYR A 103 -8.52 -18.77 -14.19
N PRO A 104 -8.20 -19.82 -14.97
CA PRO A 104 -7.55 -21.03 -14.46
C PRO A 104 -6.14 -20.79 -13.92
N GLU A 105 -5.50 -19.68 -14.31
CA GLU A 105 -4.18 -19.27 -13.82
C GLU A 105 -4.18 -18.69 -12.41
N VAL A 106 -5.37 -18.49 -11.82
CA VAL A 106 -5.52 -17.82 -10.51
C VAL A 106 -5.87 -18.83 -9.44
N LYS A 107 -5.17 -18.79 -8.31
CA LYS A 107 -5.55 -19.52 -7.11
C LYS A 107 -6.59 -18.74 -6.32
N VAL A 108 -7.78 -19.35 -6.10
CA VAL A 108 -8.85 -18.73 -5.30
C VAL A 108 -8.96 -19.44 -3.96
N LEU A 109 -8.82 -18.67 -2.88
CA LEU A 109 -8.98 -19.14 -1.49
C LEU A 109 -10.35 -18.66 -0.98
N TYR A 110 -11.37 -19.47 -1.18
CA TYR A 110 -12.75 -19.15 -0.77
C TYR A 110 -13.09 -19.66 0.62
N ARG A 111 -13.91 -18.88 1.35
CA ARG A 111 -14.60 -19.29 2.58
C ARG A 111 -16.01 -18.71 2.57
N PRO A 112 -17.05 -19.53 2.90
CA PRO A 112 -18.44 -19.06 2.87
C PRO A 112 -18.80 -18.09 4.01
N GLN A 113 -18.12 -18.19 5.18
CA GLN A 113 -18.37 -17.31 6.31
C GLN A 113 -17.46 -16.08 6.25
N ARG A 114 -18.07 -14.90 6.28
CA ARG A 114 -17.37 -13.61 6.34
C ARG A 114 -16.72 -13.40 7.70
N GLN A 115 -15.43 -13.11 7.72
CA GLN A 115 -14.66 -12.80 8.93
C GLN A 115 -13.94 -11.45 8.86
N GLY A 116 -14.02 -10.77 7.73
CA GLY A 116 -13.38 -9.50 7.47
C GLY A 116 -11.98 -9.61 6.84
N LYS A 117 -11.54 -8.49 6.22
CA LYS A 117 -10.31 -8.43 5.41
C LYS A 117 -9.08 -8.96 6.15
N THR A 118 -8.85 -8.52 7.39
CA THR A 118 -7.67 -8.93 8.17
C THR A 118 -7.65 -10.43 8.43
N ALA A 119 -8.79 -11.02 8.81
CA ALA A 119 -8.89 -12.45 9.05
C ALA A 119 -8.69 -13.26 7.75
N ALA A 120 -9.20 -12.76 6.63
CA ALA A 120 -9.00 -13.35 5.32
C ALA A 120 -7.51 -13.34 4.94
N LEU A 121 -6.83 -12.21 5.05
CA LEU A 121 -5.39 -12.10 4.76
C LEU A 121 -4.55 -13.00 5.67
N ASN A 122 -4.82 -13.03 6.98
CA ASN A 122 -4.11 -13.89 7.93
C ASN A 122 -4.29 -15.39 7.60
N ARG A 123 -5.42 -15.75 7.01
CA ARG A 123 -5.68 -17.13 6.54
C ARG A 123 -4.91 -17.44 5.25
N ALA A 124 -4.74 -16.45 4.37
CA ALA A 124 -4.09 -16.66 3.08
C ALA A 124 -2.56 -16.74 3.19
N VAL A 125 -1.94 -15.89 4.00
CA VAL A 125 -0.47 -15.75 4.11
C VAL A 125 0.23 -17.10 4.37
N PRO A 126 -0.23 -17.97 5.28
CA PRO A 126 0.41 -19.28 5.50
C PRO A 126 0.33 -20.26 4.31
N LEU A 127 -0.58 -20.01 3.35
CA LEU A 127 -0.81 -20.83 2.16
C LEU A 127 -0.05 -20.35 0.91
N ILE A 128 0.79 -19.34 1.08
CA ILE A 128 1.62 -18.72 0.03
C ILE A 128 3.07 -19.15 0.27
N ASP A 129 3.73 -19.64 -0.77
CA ASP A 129 5.11 -20.18 -0.67
C ASP A 129 6.18 -19.23 -1.21
N THR A 130 5.78 -18.14 -1.87
CA THR A 130 6.73 -17.17 -2.40
C THR A 130 7.38 -16.32 -1.29
N PRO A 131 8.66 -15.89 -1.45
CA PRO A 131 9.36 -15.12 -0.43
C PRO A 131 8.83 -13.69 -0.25
N TYR A 132 8.05 -13.19 -1.20
CA TYR A 132 7.46 -11.85 -1.14
C TYR A 132 5.97 -11.92 -1.44
N ILE A 133 5.19 -11.13 -0.70
CA ILE A 133 3.74 -11.03 -0.88
C ILE A 133 3.39 -9.55 -1.06
N VAL A 134 2.71 -9.25 -2.16
CA VAL A 134 2.11 -7.94 -2.44
C VAL A 134 0.63 -8.01 -2.15
N PHE A 135 0.17 -7.21 -1.22
CA PHE A 135 -1.25 -7.08 -0.87
C PHE A 135 -1.85 -5.95 -1.67
N THR A 136 -2.99 -6.19 -2.28
CA THR A 136 -3.74 -5.16 -3.00
C THR A 136 -5.24 -5.41 -2.93
N ASP A 137 -6.03 -4.34 -3.01
CA ASP A 137 -7.48 -4.45 -3.07
C ASP A 137 -7.95 -4.80 -4.49
N ALA A 138 -9.13 -5.41 -4.58
CA ALA A 138 -9.72 -5.81 -5.86
C ALA A 138 -10.00 -4.60 -6.79
N ASN A 139 -10.36 -3.45 -6.22
CA ASN A 139 -10.68 -2.22 -6.95
C ASN A 139 -9.45 -1.32 -7.22
N THR A 140 -8.28 -1.68 -6.74
CA THR A 140 -7.03 -0.91 -6.95
C THR A 140 -6.37 -1.33 -8.26
N ILE A 141 -6.06 -0.36 -9.12
CA ILE A 141 -5.31 -0.59 -10.38
C ILE A 141 -3.84 -0.25 -10.15
N LEU A 142 -2.97 -1.21 -10.40
CA LEU A 142 -1.52 -1.06 -10.29
C LEU A 142 -0.95 -0.53 -11.61
N ASN A 143 0.08 0.33 -11.54
CA ASN A 143 0.89 0.64 -12.73
C ASN A 143 1.68 -0.60 -13.17
N THR A 144 2.03 -0.68 -14.44
CA THR A 144 2.67 -1.86 -15.04
C THR A 144 3.99 -2.23 -14.37
N GLU A 145 4.74 -1.25 -13.89
CA GLU A 145 6.05 -1.44 -13.25
C GLU A 145 5.97 -1.64 -11.74
N ALA A 146 4.77 -1.61 -11.13
CA ALA A 146 4.60 -1.62 -9.67
C ALA A 146 5.32 -2.77 -8.97
N ILE A 147 5.29 -3.97 -9.54
CA ILE A 147 5.93 -5.15 -8.95
C ILE A 147 7.46 -5.05 -9.02
N LEU A 148 8.01 -4.58 -10.14
CA LEU A 148 9.44 -4.36 -10.28
C LEU A 148 9.94 -3.29 -9.31
N GLU A 149 9.22 -2.15 -9.20
CA GLU A 149 9.55 -1.08 -8.28
C GLU A 149 9.54 -1.56 -6.82
N ILE A 150 8.56 -2.37 -6.44
CA ILE A 150 8.47 -2.98 -5.09
C ILE A 150 9.65 -3.93 -4.84
N VAL A 151 9.98 -4.80 -5.82
CA VAL A 151 11.07 -5.77 -5.67
C VAL A 151 12.42 -5.06 -5.53
N GLN A 152 12.66 -3.99 -6.28
CA GLN A 152 13.88 -3.18 -6.14
C GLN A 152 14.08 -2.67 -4.71
N CYS A 153 12.99 -2.28 -4.02
CA CYS A 153 13.07 -1.85 -2.63
C CYS A 153 13.53 -2.97 -1.67
N PHE A 154 13.30 -4.24 -2.02
CA PHE A 154 13.75 -5.39 -1.25
C PHE A 154 15.22 -5.80 -1.54
N GLY A 155 15.94 -5.09 -2.40
CA GLY A 155 17.37 -5.28 -2.63
C GLY A 155 18.23 -5.10 -1.36
N SER A 156 17.71 -4.42 -0.34
CA SER A 156 18.30 -4.38 0.99
C SER A 156 17.69 -5.46 1.90
N GLU A 157 18.53 -6.24 2.58
CA GLU A 157 18.10 -7.20 3.60
C GLU A 157 17.35 -6.53 4.77
N LYS A 158 17.60 -5.24 5.01
CA LYS A 158 16.93 -4.47 6.06
C LYS A 158 15.48 -4.08 5.70
N THR A 159 15.09 -4.21 4.43
CA THR A 159 13.73 -3.89 4.00
C THR A 159 12.81 -5.08 4.28
N GLY A 160 12.01 -4.97 5.33
CA GLY A 160 10.98 -5.98 5.69
C GLY A 160 9.62 -5.73 5.01
N GLY A 161 9.34 -4.47 4.65
CA GLY A 161 8.09 -4.09 4.02
C GLY A 161 8.22 -2.87 3.11
N VAL A 162 7.34 -2.77 2.13
CA VAL A 162 7.27 -1.68 1.14
C VAL A 162 5.83 -1.19 1.06
N ALA A 163 5.62 0.11 1.16
CA ALA A 163 4.30 0.74 1.00
C ALA A 163 4.19 1.37 -0.39
N GLY A 164 3.08 1.11 -1.09
CA GLY A 164 2.77 1.77 -2.34
C GLY A 164 2.24 3.19 -2.15
N GLU A 165 2.34 4.01 -3.19
CA GLU A 165 1.74 5.34 -3.24
C GLU A 165 0.35 5.28 -3.89
N LYS A 166 -0.65 5.84 -3.22
CA LYS A 166 -1.98 6.02 -3.78
C LYS A 166 -2.02 7.26 -4.65
N ARG A 167 -2.46 7.09 -5.92
CA ARG A 167 -2.71 8.20 -6.84
C ARG A 167 -4.18 8.19 -7.27
N ILE A 168 -4.83 9.34 -7.16
CA ILE A 168 -6.21 9.50 -7.62
C ILE A 168 -6.20 9.68 -9.15
N SER A 169 -7.04 8.91 -9.85
CA SER A 169 -7.19 9.00 -11.30
C SER A 169 -7.68 10.39 -11.74
N VAL A 170 -7.19 10.85 -12.90
CA VAL A 170 -7.58 12.15 -13.48
C VAL A 170 -9.08 12.24 -13.77
N LYS A 171 -9.75 11.09 -13.99
CA LYS A 171 -11.20 11.03 -14.23
C LYS A 171 -12.04 11.45 -13.02
N ASP A 172 -11.49 11.37 -11.81
CA ASP A 172 -12.20 11.74 -10.57
C ASP A 172 -11.94 13.21 -10.17
N LYS A 173 -11.18 13.97 -10.98
CA LYS A 173 -10.76 15.36 -10.66
C LYS A 173 -11.83 16.43 -10.91
N ASP A 174 -12.95 16.09 -11.54
CA ASP A 174 -13.99 17.07 -11.92
C ASP A 174 -14.88 17.55 -10.76
N ASN A 175 -14.68 17.02 -9.55
CA ASN A 175 -15.38 17.49 -8.36
C ASN A 175 -14.43 18.31 -7.47
N ALA A 176 -14.91 19.47 -6.97
CA ALA A 176 -14.17 20.36 -6.07
C ALA A 176 -13.60 19.65 -4.82
N THR A 177 -14.24 18.58 -4.36
CA THR A 177 -13.80 17.68 -3.29
C THR A 177 -12.52 16.91 -3.67
N ALA A 178 -12.36 16.53 -4.94
CA ALA A 178 -11.20 15.81 -5.43
C ALA A 178 -9.88 16.61 -5.37
N GLY A 179 -9.97 17.94 -5.40
CA GLY A 179 -8.79 18.82 -5.24
C GLY A 179 -8.18 18.73 -3.84
N GLY A 180 -9.02 18.74 -2.81
CA GLY A 180 -8.59 18.63 -1.40
C GLY A 180 -8.03 17.26 -1.07
N GLU A 181 -8.73 16.21 -1.51
CA GLU A 181 -8.26 14.81 -1.33
C GLU A 181 -6.92 14.57 -2.03
N GLY A 182 -6.76 15.07 -3.27
CA GLY A 182 -5.49 14.92 -4.00
C GLY A 182 -4.31 15.60 -3.32
N PHE A 183 -4.53 16.75 -2.67
CA PHE A 183 -3.50 17.42 -1.87
C PHE A 183 -3.15 16.62 -0.62
N TYR A 184 -4.17 16.15 0.11
CA TYR A 184 -3.97 15.32 1.31
C TYR A 184 -3.15 14.07 1.02
N TRP A 185 -3.50 13.29 -0.03
CA TRP A 185 -2.77 12.08 -0.41
C TRP A 185 -1.33 12.36 -0.83
N LYS A 186 -1.08 13.47 -1.52
CA LYS A 186 0.29 13.89 -1.87
C LYS A 186 1.11 14.25 -0.63
N TYR A 187 0.50 14.95 0.32
CA TYR A 187 1.15 15.30 1.57
C TYR A 187 1.46 14.06 2.40
N GLU A 188 0.50 13.16 2.58
CA GLU A 188 0.68 11.89 3.29
C GLU A 188 1.76 11.02 2.65
N SER A 189 1.75 10.88 1.33
CA SER A 189 2.79 10.14 0.59
C SER A 189 4.18 10.74 0.80
N ARG A 190 4.26 12.08 0.84
CA ARG A 190 5.52 12.77 1.11
C ARG A 190 6.02 12.51 2.54
N LEU A 191 5.14 12.54 3.53
CA LEU A 191 5.48 12.23 4.92
C LEU A 191 6.01 10.79 5.03
N LYS A 192 5.30 9.81 4.45
CA LYS A 192 5.73 8.40 4.43
C LYS A 192 7.11 8.22 3.76
N ALA A 193 7.36 8.94 2.66
CA ALA A 193 8.67 8.91 2.00
C ALA A 193 9.78 9.47 2.90
N TRP A 194 9.53 10.56 3.61
CA TRP A 194 10.48 11.14 4.55
C TRP A 194 10.70 10.26 5.78
N ASP A 195 9.64 9.68 6.34
CA ASP A 195 9.75 8.69 7.44
C ASP A 195 10.65 7.52 7.02
N SER A 196 10.40 6.96 5.83
CA SER A 196 11.20 5.88 5.27
C SER A 196 12.66 6.27 5.05
N GLN A 197 12.91 7.50 4.57
CA GLN A 197 14.27 8.03 4.41
C GLN A 197 14.97 8.25 5.76
N LEU A 198 14.23 8.65 6.78
CA LEU A 198 14.79 8.87 8.11
C LEU A 198 15.09 7.55 8.82
N TYR A 199 14.14 6.63 8.84
CA TYR A 199 14.29 5.30 9.46
C TYR A 199 13.36 4.25 8.86
N SER A 200 12.04 4.38 9.04
CA SER A 200 11.01 3.45 8.61
C SER A 200 9.66 4.17 8.48
N THR A 201 8.87 3.80 7.50
CA THR A 201 7.51 4.35 7.36
C THR A 201 6.60 3.85 8.48
N VAL A 202 5.73 4.73 8.99
CA VAL A 202 4.71 4.40 9.98
C VAL A 202 3.43 4.01 9.24
N GLY A 203 3.23 2.71 9.05
CA GLY A 203 2.06 2.15 8.39
C GLY A 203 2.12 2.19 6.86
N ALA A 204 1.41 1.27 6.25
CA ALA A 204 1.23 1.17 4.80
C ALA A 204 -0.21 1.53 4.42
N ALA A 205 -0.41 2.07 3.21
CA ALA A 205 -1.73 2.19 2.63
C ALA A 205 -2.30 0.79 2.38
N GLY A 206 -3.51 0.53 2.86
CA GLY A 206 -4.14 -0.79 2.75
C GLY A 206 -4.42 -1.24 1.32
N GLU A 207 -4.34 -0.31 0.35
CA GLU A 207 -4.58 -0.58 -1.06
C GLU A 207 -3.39 -1.20 -1.79
N LEU A 208 -2.15 -0.95 -1.30
CA LEU A 208 -0.94 -1.54 -1.87
C LEU A 208 0.20 -1.52 -0.85
N PHE A 209 0.63 -2.69 -0.44
CA PHE A 209 1.86 -2.87 0.32
C PHE A 209 2.44 -4.26 0.07
N ALA A 210 3.71 -4.42 0.35
CA ALA A 210 4.38 -5.69 0.24
C ALA A 210 5.19 -6.01 1.48
N ILE A 211 5.37 -7.30 1.76
CA ILE A 211 6.19 -7.79 2.85
C ILE A 211 7.17 -8.85 2.35
N ARG A 212 8.32 -8.92 3.01
CA ARG A 212 9.19 -10.11 2.96
C ARG A 212 8.62 -11.15 3.90
N ARG A 213 8.45 -12.36 3.39
CA ARG A 213 8.06 -13.52 4.20
C ARG A 213 9.33 -14.18 4.73
N GLU A 214 9.37 -14.44 6.01
CA GLU A 214 10.42 -15.23 6.68
C GLU A 214 10.19 -16.72 6.50
#